data_0f55aebc380bf64f66ba708ca4449df4
#
_entry.id   0f55aebc380bf64f66ba708ca4449df4
#
_cell.length_a   1.000
_cell.length_b   1.000
_cell.length_c   1.000
_cell.angle_alpha   90.00
_cell.angle_beta   90.00
_cell.angle_gamma   90.00
#
_symmetry.space_group_name_H-M   'P 1'
#
loop_
_entity.id
_entity.type
_entity.pdbx_description
1 polymer ?
#
loop_
_entity_poly.entity_id
_entity_poly.type
_entity_poly.pdbx_seq_one_letter_code
_entity_poly.pdbx_strand_id
1 'polypeptide(L)'
;MGIKISIKSMGMSFYIPIIFNSLLIPLIVFFVARTGNEYNIAFAVNVLTQMFTPFFGSFIVCMHMSKYIDTRGNEIYFVLNKNKSHEIMKLFLVYIMTNTCWFAAYMLLDRSFGLEWLHIIIVTFLFVSATYCFCFFFRSVSLASIPGFLYTIYSVVGLKYLGKKFSYYEQTGMEAEKLSSKYVYFIIAAIVLMSIGNALNDSYDKYNE
;
A
#
# COMPACT_ATOMS: atom_id res chain seq x y z
N MET A 1 -20.78 1.60 6.96
CA MET A 1 -20.28 2.82 7.64
C MET A 1 -19.79 3.82 6.59
N GLY A 2 -20.03 5.12 6.72
CA GLY A 2 -19.59 6.10 5.71
C GLY A 2 -18.07 6.34 5.79
N ILE A 3 -17.41 6.59 4.65
CA ILE A 3 -15.96 6.82 4.57
C ILE A 3 -15.47 7.94 5.51
N LYS A 4 -16.28 8.99 5.70
CA LYS A 4 -15.99 10.09 6.63
C LYS A 4 -15.85 9.58 8.08
N ILE A 5 -16.67 8.62 8.49
CA ILE A 5 -16.63 8.06 9.84
C ILE A 5 -15.38 7.20 10.00
N SER A 6 -15.01 6.41 8.98
CA SER A 6 -13.79 5.62 8.99
C SER A 6 -12.54 6.49 9.08
N ILE A 7 -12.46 7.56 8.31
CA ILE A 7 -11.33 8.52 8.37
C ILE A 7 -11.31 9.24 9.73
N LYS A 8 -12.46 9.76 10.19
CA LYS A 8 -12.53 10.46 11.47
C LYS A 8 -12.11 9.58 12.65
N SER A 9 -12.42 8.30 12.60
CA SER A 9 -12.08 7.35 13.66
C SER A 9 -10.60 6.94 13.67
N MET A 10 -9.86 7.09 12.55
CA MET A 10 -8.39 6.93 12.51
C MET A 10 -7.64 8.18 13.01
N GLY A 11 -8.35 9.33 13.11
CA GLY A 11 -7.78 10.58 13.61
C GLY A 11 -6.62 11.09 12.77
N MET A 12 -5.63 11.68 13.42
CA MET A 12 -4.43 12.24 12.76
C MET A 12 -3.59 11.19 12.04
N SER A 13 -3.62 9.95 12.48
CA SER A 13 -2.82 8.87 11.91
C SER A 13 -3.12 8.58 10.43
N PHE A 14 -4.36 8.84 9.98
CA PHE A 14 -4.72 8.71 8.56
C PHE A 14 -3.99 9.72 7.68
N TYR A 15 -3.70 10.90 8.21
CA TYR A 15 -3.06 11.96 7.43
C TYR A 15 -1.54 11.80 7.31
N ILE A 16 -0.90 11.03 8.22
CA ILE A 16 0.54 10.80 8.19
C ILE A 16 1.03 10.26 6.84
N PRO A 17 0.47 9.16 6.28
CA PRO A 17 0.84 8.65 4.97
C PRO A 17 0.64 9.65 3.84
N ILE A 18 -0.45 10.41 3.91
CA ILE A 18 -0.80 11.41 2.89
C ILE A 18 0.20 12.57 2.93
N ILE A 19 0.46 13.12 4.13
CA ILE A 19 1.42 14.21 4.31
C ILE A 19 2.82 13.76 3.87
N PHE A 20 3.23 12.55 4.25
CA PHE A 20 4.53 12.03 3.86
C PHE A 20 4.68 11.96 2.33
N ASN A 21 3.73 11.33 1.65
CA ASN A 21 3.78 11.17 0.21
C ASN A 21 3.55 12.49 -0.54
N SER A 22 2.70 13.38 -0.02
CA SER A 22 2.31 14.61 -0.71
C SER A 22 3.22 15.80 -0.41
N LEU A 23 4.00 15.75 0.65
CA LEU A 23 4.85 16.88 1.05
C LEU A 23 6.32 16.46 1.08
N LEU A 24 6.65 15.38 1.78
CA LEU A 24 8.03 15.02 2.06
C LEU A 24 8.72 14.43 0.82
N ILE A 25 8.05 13.53 0.07
CA ILE A 25 8.62 12.99 -1.17
C ILE A 25 8.85 14.09 -2.21
N PRO A 26 7.87 14.95 -2.57
CA PRO A 26 8.11 16.05 -3.49
C PRO A 26 9.20 17.04 -3.03
N LEU A 27 9.28 17.28 -1.72
CA LEU A 27 10.32 18.14 -1.17
C LEU A 27 11.73 17.54 -1.40
N ILE A 28 11.90 16.24 -1.11
CA ILE A 28 13.18 15.56 -1.38
C ILE A 28 13.52 15.59 -2.87
N VAL A 29 12.53 15.28 -3.73
CA VAL A 29 12.71 15.34 -5.19
C VAL A 29 13.12 16.74 -5.65
N PHE A 30 12.51 17.78 -5.10
CA PHE A 30 12.86 19.17 -5.39
C PHE A 30 14.31 19.50 -4.99
N PHE A 31 14.77 19.03 -3.83
CA PHE A 31 16.18 19.21 -3.44
C PHE A 31 17.15 18.45 -4.36
N VAL A 32 16.81 17.22 -4.75
CA VAL A 32 17.59 16.43 -5.70
C VAL A 32 17.63 17.11 -7.08
N ALA A 33 16.51 17.67 -7.54
CA ALA A 33 16.43 18.41 -8.80
C ALA A 33 17.39 19.61 -8.85
N ARG A 34 17.61 20.27 -7.71
CA ARG A 34 18.58 21.38 -7.62
C ARG A 34 20.05 20.97 -7.85
N THR A 35 20.36 19.69 -7.74
CA THR A 35 21.71 19.18 -8.06
C THR A 35 22.01 19.15 -9.57
N GLY A 36 21.01 19.43 -10.42
CA GLY A 36 21.16 19.58 -11.87
C GLY A 36 21.34 18.28 -12.66
N ASN A 37 21.09 17.12 -12.04
CA ASN A 37 21.22 15.83 -12.71
C ASN A 37 19.85 15.17 -12.87
N GLU A 38 19.29 15.16 -14.09
CA GLU A 38 17.98 14.60 -14.41
C GLU A 38 17.85 13.09 -14.04
N TYR A 39 18.93 12.33 -14.20
CA TYR A 39 18.98 10.91 -13.79
C TYR A 39 18.72 10.74 -12.29
N ASN A 40 19.25 11.66 -11.47
CA ASN A 40 19.02 11.62 -10.02
C ASN A 40 17.57 11.92 -9.66
N ILE A 41 16.87 12.75 -10.43
CA ILE A 41 15.44 13.05 -10.20
C ILE A 41 14.58 11.81 -10.42
N ALA A 42 14.70 11.19 -11.61
CA ALA A 42 13.95 9.99 -11.93
C ALA A 42 14.24 8.86 -10.95
N PHE A 43 15.49 8.66 -10.59
CA PHE A 43 15.91 7.68 -9.60
C PHE A 43 15.31 7.97 -8.22
N ALA A 44 15.36 9.22 -7.75
CA ALA A 44 14.81 9.59 -6.44
C ALA A 44 13.29 9.42 -6.40
N VAL A 45 12.55 9.82 -7.44
CA VAL A 45 11.11 9.60 -7.53
C VAL A 45 10.81 8.11 -7.46
N ASN A 46 11.45 7.29 -8.30
CA ASN A 46 11.19 5.86 -8.37
C ASN A 46 11.49 5.15 -7.05
N VAL A 47 12.66 5.40 -6.45
CA VAL A 47 13.05 4.76 -5.19
C VAL A 47 12.08 5.12 -4.06
N LEU A 48 11.83 6.42 -3.86
CA LEU A 48 11.01 6.87 -2.73
C LEU A 48 9.56 6.43 -2.88
N THR A 49 8.99 6.55 -4.08
CA THR A 49 7.59 6.20 -4.29
C THR A 49 7.36 4.69 -4.25
N GLN A 50 8.25 3.88 -4.83
CA GLN A 50 8.16 2.43 -4.78
C GLN A 50 8.30 1.88 -3.35
N MET A 51 9.15 2.48 -2.51
CA MET A 51 9.33 2.04 -1.13
C MET A 51 8.17 2.47 -0.24
N PHE A 52 7.86 3.76 -0.23
CA PHE A 52 6.98 4.35 0.78
C PHE A 52 5.51 4.23 0.43
N THR A 53 5.11 4.35 -0.85
CA THR A 53 3.69 4.32 -1.19
C THR A 53 3.03 2.99 -0.86
N PRO A 54 3.57 1.81 -1.22
CA PRO A 54 2.98 0.53 -0.82
C PRO A 54 2.99 0.31 0.69
N PHE A 55 4.09 0.67 1.35
CA PHE A 55 4.22 0.55 2.80
C PHE A 55 3.15 1.39 3.53
N PHE A 56 2.95 2.64 3.14
CA PHE A 56 1.91 3.48 3.73
C PHE A 56 0.49 3.03 3.37
N GLY A 57 0.29 2.39 2.22
CA GLY A 57 -0.97 1.72 1.90
C GLY A 57 -1.31 0.64 2.92
N SER A 58 -0.34 -0.21 3.28
CA SER A 58 -0.52 -1.23 4.34
C SER A 58 -0.71 -0.60 5.73
N PHE A 59 -0.02 0.50 6.03
CA PHE A 59 -0.18 1.22 7.31
C PHE A 59 -1.60 1.75 7.52
N ILE A 60 -2.25 2.28 6.47
CA ILE A 60 -3.66 2.71 6.53
C ILE A 60 -4.57 1.53 6.87
N VAL A 61 -4.31 0.35 6.30
CA VAL A 61 -5.05 -0.88 6.65
C VAL A 61 -4.86 -1.24 8.11
N CYS A 62 -3.62 -1.24 8.60
CA CYS A 62 -3.32 -1.49 10.01
C CYS A 62 -4.08 -0.55 10.93
N MET A 63 -4.06 0.74 10.65
CA MET A 63 -4.78 1.75 11.44
C MET A 63 -6.30 1.55 11.41
N HIS A 64 -6.83 1.14 10.26
CA HIS A 64 -8.24 0.84 10.15
C HIS A 64 -8.63 -0.44 10.91
N MET A 65 -7.82 -1.50 10.77
CA MET A 65 -8.08 -2.81 11.37
C MET A 65 -7.84 -2.86 12.89
N SER A 66 -7.01 -1.95 13.45
CA SER A 66 -6.76 -1.90 14.90
C SER A 66 -8.03 -1.74 15.74
N LYS A 67 -9.05 -1.07 15.20
CA LYS A 67 -10.35 -0.91 15.85
C LYS A 67 -11.14 -2.22 15.98
N TYR A 68 -10.91 -3.13 15.04
CA TYR A 68 -11.64 -4.40 14.98
C TYR A 68 -10.91 -5.52 15.70
N ILE A 69 -9.58 -5.43 15.84
CA ILE A 69 -8.76 -6.53 16.35
C ILE A 69 -8.16 -6.21 17.72
N ASP A 70 -7.53 -5.03 17.89
CA ASP A 70 -6.72 -4.73 19.06
C ASP A 70 -7.48 -3.96 20.15
N THR A 71 -8.68 -3.41 19.87
CA THR A 71 -9.41 -2.57 20.82
C THR A 71 -10.34 -3.41 21.70
N ARG A 72 -10.30 -3.23 23.03
CA ARG A 72 -11.23 -3.86 23.95
C ARG A 72 -12.67 -3.37 23.68
N GLY A 73 -13.64 -4.28 23.63
CA GLY A 73 -15.04 -3.95 23.31
C GLY A 73 -15.29 -3.78 21.80
N ASN A 74 -14.41 -4.32 20.97
CA ASN A 74 -14.51 -4.30 19.51
C ASN A 74 -15.68 -5.13 18.94
N GLU A 75 -16.29 -6.00 19.74
CA GLU A 75 -17.38 -6.89 19.34
C GLU A 75 -18.52 -6.12 18.65
N ILE A 76 -18.90 -4.96 19.21
CA ILE A 76 -19.96 -4.13 18.64
C ILE A 76 -19.55 -3.61 17.25
N TYR A 77 -18.32 -3.14 17.09
CA TYR A 77 -17.80 -2.67 15.79
C TYR A 77 -17.68 -3.82 14.79
N PHE A 78 -17.33 -5.00 15.28
CA PHE A 78 -17.16 -6.18 14.45
C PHE A 78 -18.50 -6.66 13.87
N VAL A 79 -19.55 -6.74 14.68
CA VAL A 79 -20.90 -7.16 14.29
C VAL A 79 -21.59 -6.12 13.40
N LEU A 80 -21.43 -4.83 13.69
CA LEU A 80 -22.06 -3.77 12.90
C LEU A 80 -21.50 -3.64 11.49
N ASN A 81 -20.28 -4.11 11.24
CA ASN A 81 -19.61 -3.92 9.95
C ASN A 81 -19.12 -5.23 9.33
N LYS A 82 -20.04 -5.95 8.68
CA LYS A 82 -19.74 -7.22 8.00
C LYS A 82 -18.79 -7.04 6.80
N ASN A 83 -18.84 -5.90 6.10
CA ASN A 83 -18.09 -5.67 4.85
C ASN A 83 -16.81 -4.86 5.06
N LYS A 84 -15.89 -5.34 5.91
CA LYS A 84 -14.63 -4.65 6.23
C LYS A 84 -13.74 -4.44 5.00
N SER A 85 -13.69 -5.42 4.08
CA SER A 85 -12.94 -5.33 2.83
C SER A 85 -13.39 -4.17 1.95
N HIS A 86 -14.71 -3.91 1.90
CA HIS A 86 -15.24 -2.79 1.11
C HIS A 86 -14.81 -1.42 1.68
N GLU A 87 -14.70 -1.29 3.00
CA GLU A 87 -14.18 -0.06 3.61
C GLU A 87 -12.69 0.12 3.32
N ILE A 88 -11.90 -0.96 3.40
CA ILE A 88 -10.49 -0.94 3.05
C ILE A 88 -10.29 -0.55 1.59
N MET A 89 -11.09 -1.09 0.67
CA MET A 89 -11.04 -0.70 -0.75
C MET A 89 -11.36 0.79 -0.96
N LYS A 90 -12.32 1.34 -0.22
CA LYS A 90 -12.61 2.79 -0.27
C LYS A 90 -11.42 3.61 0.25
N LEU A 91 -10.80 3.21 1.35
CA LEU A 91 -9.62 3.89 1.89
C LEU A 91 -8.43 3.80 0.93
N PHE A 92 -8.21 2.63 0.33
CA PHE A 92 -7.22 2.43 -0.73
C PHE A 92 -7.46 3.38 -1.91
N LEU A 93 -8.71 3.47 -2.41
CA LEU A 93 -9.04 4.37 -3.51
C LEU A 93 -8.77 5.85 -3.15
N VAL A 94 -9.16 6.31 -1.95
CA VAL A 94 -8.86 7.67 -1.50
C VAL A 94 -7.35 7.91 -1.44
N TYR A 95 -6.59 6.95 -0.90
CA TYR A 95 -5.14 7.04 -0.83
C TYR A 95 -4.49 7.11 -2.22
N ILE A 96 -4.91 6.26 -3.15
CA ILE A 96 -4.42 6.28 -4.54
C ILE A 96 -4.77 7.59 -5.23
N MET A 97 -6.00 8.08 -5.09
CA MET A 97 -6.45 9.35 -5.68
C MET A 97 -5.60 10.54 -5.21
N THR A 98 -5.27 10.61 -3.92
CA THR A 98 -4.41 11.69 -3.40
C THR A 98 -2.98 11.62 -3.97
N ASN A 99 -2.44 10.43 -4.16
CA ASN A 99 -1.11 10.25 -4.75
C ASN A 99 -1.11 10.48 -6.28
N THR A 100 -2.22 10.21 -6.97
CA THR A 100 -2.36 10.43 -8.42
C THR A 100 -2.10 11.90 -8.81
N CYS A 101 -2.48 12.85 -7.96
CA CYS A 101 -2.21 14.27 -8.22
C CYS A 101 -0.72 14.55 -8.37
N TRP A 102 0.12 13.93 -7.54
CA TRP A 102 1.58 14.09 -7.59
C TRP A 102 2.20 13.37 -8.77
N PHE A 103 1.73 12.14 -9.05
CA PHE A 103 2.20 11.43 -10.24
C PHE A 103 1.80 12.13 -11.53
N ALA A 104 0.64 12.78 -11.60
CA ALA A 104 0.27 13.63 -12.72
C ALA A 104 1.28 14.79 -12.92
N ALA A 105 1.74 15.40 -11.83
CA ALA A 105 2.79 16.41 -11.90
C ALA A 105 4.14 15.83 -12.41
N TYR A 106 4.52 14.63 -11.94
CA TYR A 106 5.72 13.95 -12.43
C TYR A 106 5.62 13.54 -13.91
N MET A 107 4.43 13.12 -14.38
CA MET A 107 4.20 12.82 -15.80
C MET A 107 4.38 14.05 -16.73
N LEU A 108 4.26 15.25 -16.21
CA LEU A 108 4.59 16.46 -16.97
C LEU A 108 6.11 16.62 -17.20
N LEU A 109 6.92 16.03 -16.31
CA LEU A 109 8.39 16.01 -16.45
C LEU A 109 8.83 14.87 -17.39
N ASP A 110 8.27 13.68 -17.23
CA ASP A 110 8.56 12.53 -18.06
C ASP A 110 7.34 11.59 -18.13
N ARG A 111 6.90 11.26 -19.34
CA ARG A 111 5.76 10.37 -19.59
C ARG A 111 5.97 8.94 -19.08
N SER A 112 7.19 8.49 -18.88
CA SER A 112 7.53 7.17 -18.35
C SER A 112 6.96 6.95 -16.93
N PHE A 113 6.78 8.02 -16.16
CA PHE A 113 6.14 7.94 -14.83
C PHE A 113 4.70 7.43 -14.85
N GLY A 114 4.02 7.42 -16.00
CA GLY A 114 2.69 6.82 -16.15
C GLY A 114 2.70 5.31 -15.91
N LEU A 115 3.66 4.59 -16.49
CA LEU A 115 3.84 3.14 -16.26
C LEU A 115 4.30 2.85 -14.84
N GLU A 116 5.17 3.70 -14.29
CA GLU A 116 5.62 3.61 -12.92
C GLU A 116 4.46 3.77 -11.93
N TRP A 117 3.55 4.68 -12.21
CA TRP A 117 2.35 4.87 -11.40
C TRP A 117 1.44 3.63 -11.40
N LEU A 118 1.20 3.03 -12.56
CA LEU A 118 0.45 1.77 -12.64
C LEU A 118 1.10 0.64 -11.83
N HIS A 119 2.41 0.52 -11.93
CA HIS A 119 3.19 -0.42 -11.14
C HIS A 119 2.96 -0.20 -9.63
N ILE A 120 3.09 1.03 -9.15
CA ILE A 120 2.92 1.38 -7.73
C ILE A 120 1.50 1.09 -7.26
N ILE A 121 0.47 1.35 -8.07
CA ILE A 121 -0.91 1.00 -7.75
C ILE A 121 -1.06 -0.51 -7.51
N ILE A 122 -0.51 -1.33 -8.41
CA ILE A 122 -0.58 -2.80 -8.33
C ILE A 122 0.12 -3.31 -7.07
N VAL A 123 1.33 -2.82 -6.81
CA VAL A 123 2.10 -3.20 -5.62
C VAL A 123 1.40 -2.74 -4.34
N THR A 124 0.87 -1.52 -4.31
CA THR A 124 0.11 -1.02 -3.15
C THR A 124 -1.15 -1.85 -2.91
N PHE A 125 -1.85 -2.27 -3.96
CA PHE A 125 -3.00 -3.17 -3.84
C PHE A 125 -2.61 -4.53 -3.25
N LEU A 126 -1.47 -5.08 -3.66
CA LEU A 126 -0.94 -6.31 -3.07
C LEU A 126 -0.65 -6.14 -1.58
N PHE A 127 0.01 -5.06 -1.17
CA PHE A 127 0.32 -4.77 0.22
C PHE A 127 -0.94 -4.59 1.08
N VAL A 128 -1.92 -3.85 0.58
CA VAL A 128 -3.22 -3.66 1.23
C VAL A 128 -3.94 -4.99 1.44
N SER A 129 -4.00 -5.83 0.40
CA SER A 129 -4.66 -7.14 0.44
C SER A 129 -3.95 -8.12 1.37
N ALA A 130 -2.61 -8.15 1.32
CA ALA A 130 -1.80 -8.99 2.19
C ALA A 130 -1.95 -8.58 3.67
N THR A 131 -1.88 -7.30 3.96
CA THR A 131 -2.04 -6.79 5.33
C THR A 131 -3.42 -7.10 5.87
N TYR A 132 -4.47 -6.93 5.06
CA TYR A 132 -5.84 -7.30 5.45
C TYR A 132 -5.95 -8.78 5.79
N CYS A 133 -5.44 -9.66 4.95
CA CYS A 133 -5.41 -11.10 5.19
C CYS A 133 -4.65 -11.45 6.47
N PHE A 134 -3.45 -10.89 6.66
CA PHE A 134 -2.61 -11.15 7.82
C PHE A 134 -3.18 -10.62 9.13
N CYS A 135 -3.96 -9.53 9.11
CA CYS A 135 -4.68 -9.05 10.29
C CYS A 135 -5.58 -10.12 10.89
N PHE A 136 -6.32 -10.85 10.07
CA PHE A 136 -7.16 -11.95 10.56
C PHE A 136 -6.37 -13.21 10.85
N PHE A 137 -5.36 -13.52 10.05
CA PHE A 137 -4.54 -14.71 10.24
C PHE A 137 -3.78 -14.68 11.56
N PHE A 138 -3.11 -13.58 11.87
CA PHE A 138 -2.35 -13.42 13.12
C PHE A 138 -3.20 -12.94 14.31
N ARG A 139 -4.43 -12.50 14.06
CA ARG A 139 -5.31 -11.87 15.07
C ARG A 139 -4.60 -10.72 15.82
N SER A 140 -3.70 -10.02 15.14
CA SER A 140 -2.91 -8.92 15.66
C SER A 140 -2.49 -8.01 14.51
N VAL A 141 -2.77 -6.74 14.64
CA VAL A 141 -2.41 -5.73 13.62
C VAL A 141 -0.90 -5.50 13.61
N SER A 142 -0.26 -5.53 14.77
CA SER A 142 1.18 -5.35 14.88
C SER A 142 1.94 -6.46 14.14
N LEU A 143 1.55 -7.72 14.32
CA LEU A 143 2.15 -8.84 13.61
C LEU A 143 1.83 -8.82 12.11
N ALA A 144 0.66 -8.33 11.72
CA ALA A 144 0.27 -8.25 10.32
C ALA A 144 1.10 -7.25 9.49
N SER A 145 1.70 -6.25 10.14
CA SER A 145 2.57 -5.27 9.47
C SER A 145 3.97 -5.81 9.13
N ILE A 146 4.46 -6.82 9.87
CA ILE A 146 5.82 -7.34 9.74
C ILE A 146 6.11 -7.92 8.35
N PRO A 147 5.27 -8.79 7.75
CA PRO A 147 5.54 -9.36 6.43
C PRO A 147 5.70 -8.30 5.33
N GLY A 148 4.86 -7.23 5.35
CA GLY A 148 4.97 -6.12 4.42
C GLY A 148 6.30 -5.37 4.55
N PHE A 149 6.71 -5.09 5.79
CA PHE A 149 7.99 -4.44 6.06
C PHE A 149 9.18 -5.30 5.61
N LEU A 150 9.18 -6.59 5.96
CA LEU A 150 10.23 -7.52 5.53
C LEU A 150 10.29 -7.65 4.01
N TYR A 151 9.14 -7.71 3.33
CA TYR A 151 9.10 -7.79 1.88
C TYR A 151 9.61 -6.52 1.21
N THR A 152 9.39 -5.35 1.81
CA THR A 152 9.97 -4.08 1.34
C THR A 152 11.50 -4.12 1.43
N ILE A 153 12.05 -4.49 2.59
CA ILE A 153 13.51 -4.62 2.77
C ILE A 153 14.07 -5.66 1.79
N TYR A 154 13.44 -6.83 1.70
CA TYR A 154 13.82 -7.87 0.76
C TYR A 154 13.86 -7.36 -0.69
N SER A 155 12.84 -6.64 -1.12
CA SER A 155 12.74 -6.15 -2.51
C SER A 155 13.79 -5.10 -2.84
N VAL A 156 14.16 -4.25 -1.89
CA VAL A 156 15.13 -3.17 -2.10
C VAL A 156 16.57 -3.66 -1.96
N VAL A 157 16.85 -4.43 -0.90
CA VAL A 157 18.21 -4.88 -0.57
C VAL A 157 18.53 -6.24 -1.19
N GLY A 158 17.54 -7.12 -1.28
CA GLY A 158 17.68 -8.51 -1.72
C GLY A 158 17.79 -8.70 -3.23
N LEU A 159 17.52 -7.66 -4.04
CA LEU A 159 17.63 -7.69 -5.51
C LEU A 159 18.95 -8.29 -6.01
N LYS A 160 20.04 -8.02 -5.29
CA LYS A 160 21.39 -8.47 -5.64
C LYS A 160 21.63 -9.96 -5.37
N TYR A 161 20.90 -10.57 -4.40
CA TYR A 161 21.18 -11.89 -3.86
C TYR A 161 20.11 -12.95 -4.18
N LEU A 162 18.84 -12.58 -4.31
CA LEU A 162 17.71 -13.52 -4.33
C LEU A 162 16.90 -13.55 -5.63
N GLY A 163 17.32 -12.75 -6.62
CA GLY A 163 16.73 -12.78 -7.97
C GLY A 163 15.59 -11.79 -8.19
N LYS A 164 15.58 -11.21 -9.38
CA LYS A 164 14.66 -10.13 -9.82
C LYS A 164 13.18 -10.55 -9.92
N LYS A 165 12.87 -11.85 -9.94
CA LYS A 165 11.51 -12.33 -10.21
C LYS A 165 10.50 -11.99 -9.12
N PHE A 166 10.91 -12.06 -7.86
CA PHE A 166 10.02 -11.84 -6.72
C PHE A 166 10.12 -10.43 -6.11
N SER A 167 11.10 -9.64 -6.52
CA SER A 167 11.20 -8.25 -6.09
C SER A 167 10.17 -7.39 -6.80
N TYR A 168 9.49 -6.51 -6.08
CA TYR A 168 8.64 -5.50 -6.71
C TYR A 168 9.43 -4.24 -7.09
N TYR A 169 10.62 -4.04 -6.53
CA TYR A 169 11.45 -2.88 -6.79
C TYR A 169 12.13 -2.97 -8.17
N GLU A 170 11.99 -1.93 -8.98
CA GLU A 170 12.60 -1.81 -10.30
C GLU A 170 13.55 -0.60 -10.35
N GLN A 171 14.84 -0.84 -10.60
CA GLN A 171 15.86 0.21 -10.62
C GLN A 171 15.83 1.05 -11.89
N THR A 172 15.47 0.46 -13.01
CA THR A 172 15.60 1.06 -14.36
C THR A 172 14.32 1.70 -14.87
N GLY A 173 13.30 1.85 -13.99
CA GLY A 173 11.96 2.26 -14.40
C GLY A 173 11.12 1.12 -14.97
N MET A 174 9.84 1.39 -15.14
CA MET A 174 8.86 0.38 -15.55
C MET A 174 8.73 0.31 -17.08
N GLU A 175 8.83 -0.90 -17.63
CA GLU A 175 8.56 -1.22 -19.02
C GLU A 175 7.20 -1.90 -19.16
N ALA A 176 6.48 -1.65 -20.27
CA ALA A 176 5.14 -2.22 -20.50
C ALA A 176 5.15 -3.75 -20.54
N GLU A 177 6.22 -4.37 -21.06
CA GLU A 177 6.39 -5.81 -21.11
C GLU A 177 6.50 -6.44 -19.70
N LYS A 178 7.25 -5.81 -18.81
CA LYS A 178 7.35 -6.25 -17.41
C LYS A 178 6.03 -6.10 -16.68
N LEU A 179 5.30 -5.00 -16.96
CA LEU A 179 3.99 -4.77 -16.36
C LEU A 179 3.00 -5.87 -16.72
N SER A 180 2.96 -6.28 -18.00
CA SER A 180 2.04 -7.32 -18.49
C SER A 180 2.45 -8.73 -18.08
N SER A 181 3.72 -9.03 -17.90
CA SER A 181 4.20 -10.39 -17.60
C SER A 181 4.30 -10.66 -16.10
N LYS A 182 5.02 -9.81 -15.35
CA LYS A 182 5.32 -10.02 -13.93
C LYS A 182 4.18 -9.55 -13.02
N TYR A 183 3.66 -8.36 -13.27
CA TYR A 183 2.72 -7.72 -12.34
C TYR A 183 1.28 -8.22 -12.45
N VAL A 184 0.93 -8.96 -13.51
CA VAL A 184 -0.32 -9.72 -13.56
C VAL A 184 -0.39 -10.75 -12.42
N TYR A 185 0.72 -11.44 -12.10
CA TYR A 185 0.76 -12.36 -10.97
C TYR A 185 0.57 -11.63 -9.62
N PHE A 186 1.03 -10.39 -9.50
CA PHE A 186 0.82 -9.58 -8.30
C PHE A 186 -0.66 -9.20 -8.12
N ILE A 187 -1.35 -8.88 -9.21
CA ILE A 187 -2.81 -8.62 -9.18
C ILE A 187 -3.56 -9.88 -8.76
N ILE A 188 -3.25 -11.03 -9.35
CA ILE A 188 -3.87 -12.31 -9.00
C ILE A 188 -3.63 -12.63 -7.52
N ALA A 189 -2.40 -12.50 -7.06
CA ALA A 189 -2.04 -12.70 -5.65
C ALA A 189 -2.82 -11.76 -4.72
N ALA A 190 -2.96 -10.48 -5.08
CA ALA A 190 -3.72 -9.51 -4.30
C ALA A 190 -5.20 -9.90 -4.19
N ILE A 191 -5.83 -10.32 -5.30
CA ILE A 191 -7.22 -10.77 -5.31
C ILE A 191 -7.40 -12.02 -4.45
N VAL A 192 -6.50 -12.99 -4.56
CA VAL A 192 -6.52 -14.22 -3.76
C VAL A 192 -6.38 -13.91 -2.28
N LEU A 193 -5.41 -13.06 -1.90
CA LEU A 193 -5.21 -12.64 -0.51
C LEU A 193 -6.41 -11.89 0.06
N MET A 194 -7.03 -11.00 -0.74
CA MET A 194 -8.25 -10.31 -0.32
C MET A 194 -9.42 -11.30 -0.09
N SER A 195 -9.55 -12.30 -0.96
CA SER A 195 -10.57 -13.34 -0.84
C SER A 195 -10.34 -14.24 0.38
N ILE A 196 -9.11 -14.64 0.65
CA ILE A 196 -8.73 -15.39 1.86
C ILE A 196 -9.01 -14.53 3.11
N GLY A 197 -8.65 -13.25 3.09
CA GLY A 197 -8.94 -12.32 4.18
C GLY A 197 -10.44 -12.23 4.48
N ASN A 198 -11.30 -12.20 3.46
CA ASN A 198 -12.75 -12.22 3.64
C ASN A 198 -13.24 -13.54 4.27
N ALA A 199 -12.74 -14.69 3.79
CA ALA A 199 -13.10 -15.98 4.36
C ALA A 199 -12.67 -16.11 5.83
N LEU A 200 -11.50 -15.58 6.18
CA LEU A 200 -11.02 -15.53 7.56
C LEU A 200 -11.86 -14.57 8.42
N ASN A 201 -12.28 -13.43 7.87
CA ASN A 201 -13.19 -12.51 8.54
C ASN A 201 -14.53 -13.19 8.88
N ASP A 202 -15.13 -13.89 7.93
CA ASP A 202 -16.40 -14.60 8.14
C ASP A 202 -16.28 -15.74 9.16
N SER A 203 -15.12 -16.40 9.22
CA SER A 203 -14.83 -17.41 10.24
C SER A 203 -14.62 -16.79 11.62
N TYR A 204 -14.03 -15.60 11.68
CA TYR A 204 -13.80 -14.87 12.92
C TYR A 204 -15.12 -14.44 13.57
N ASP A 205 -16.11 -14.04 12.77
CA ASP A 205 -17.45 -13.67 13.26
C ASP A 205 -18.17 -14.86 13.93
N LYS A 206 -17.97 -16.10 13.44
CA LYS A 206 -18.60 -17.32 14.00
C LYS A 206 -18.03 -17.77 15.34
N TYR A 207 -16.84 -17.35 15.71
CA TYR A 207 -16.21 -17.71 16.99
C TYR A 207 -16.56 -16.74 18.13
N ASN A 208 -17.20 -15.61 17.81
CA ASN A 208 -17.60 -14.62 18.80
C ASN A 208 -19.11 -14.62 19.10
N GLU A 209 -19.88 -15.54 18.49
CA GLU A 209 -21.24 -15.91 18.85
C GLU A 209 -21.23 -17.10 19.84
#